data_46f224c02880d4fbbc050ed384784c55
#
_entry.id   46f224c02880d4fbbc050ed384784c55
#
_cell.length_a   1.000
_cell.length_b   1.000
_cell.length_c   1.000
_cell.angle_alpha   90.00
_cell.angle_beta   90.00
_cell.angle_gamma   90.00
#
_symmetry.space_group_name_H-M   'P 1'
#
loop_
_entity.id
_entity.type
_entity.pdbx_description
1 polymer ?
#
loop_
_entity_poly.entity_id
_entity_poly.type
_entity_poly.pdbx_seq_one_letter_code
_entity_poly.pdbx_strand_id
1 'polypeptide(L)'
;MLINHSDIDLYLFDLDGTILDTAKEFHVSLNFLLQQKKLIEKEFSSVRQIVSEGAGALISLGFSISDNHANFESLRKELIEEYEKICTDSITFGGFEELIKFIKDNNKKWGIVTNKPKFLTDKISNSYKWNEMADIVISPEDTENRRK
;
A
#
# COMPACT_ATOMS: atom_id res chain seq x y z
N MET A 1 -5.83 -30.26 3.82
CA MET A 1 -6.24 -30.27 2.40
C MET A 1 -5.15 -29.53 1.63
N LEU A 2 -4.42 -30.19 0.77
CA LEU A 2 -3.42 -29.54 -0.07
C LEU A 2 -4.15 -28.93 -1.26
N ILE A 3 -4.08 -27.59 -1.39
CA ILE A 3 -4.61 -26.89 -2.57
C ILE A 3 -3.68 -27.21 -3.74
N ASN A 4 -4.23 -27.79 -4.79
CA ASN A 4 -3.47 -28.01 -6.03
C ASN A 4 -3.48 -26.71 -6.84
N HIS A 5 -2.32 -26.25 -7.30
CA HIS A 5 -2.20 -25.05 -8.14
C HIS A 5 -3.07 -25.10 -9.42
N SER A 6 -3.39 -26.31 -9.92
CA SER A 6 -4.29 -26.48 -11.05
C SER A 6 -5.71 -25.95 -10.78
N ASP A 7 -6.13 -25.91 -9.52
CA ASP A 7 -7.50 -25.58 -9.11
C ASP A 7 -7.69 -24.07 -8.84
N ILE A 8 -6.62 -23.28 -8.96
CA ILE A 8 -6.62 -21.81 -8.78
C ILE A 8 -6.71 -21.15 -10.16
N ASP A 9 -7.70 -20.30 -10.37
CA ASP A 9 -7.86 -19.55 -11.62
C ASP A 9 -7.47 -18.08 -11.50
N LEU A 10 -7.47 -17.52 -10.25
CA LEU A 10 -7.17 -16.12 -9.99
C LEU A 10 -6.32 -15.99 -8.73
N TYR A 11 -5.23 -15.22 -8.82
CA TYR A 11 -4.36 -14.83 -7.71
C TYR A 11 -4.59 -13.36 -7.39
N LEU A 12 -4.99 -13.06 -6.16
CA LEU A 12 -5.19 -11.70 -5.68
C LEU A 12 -4.10 -11.35 -4.66
N PHE A 13 -3.49 -10.20 -4.85
CA PHE A 13 -2.42 -9.69 -4.01
C PHE A 13 -2.82 -8.38 -3.35
N ASP A 14 -2.42 -8.20 -2.09
CA ASP A 14 -2.38 -6.88 -1.49
C ASP A 14 -1.25 -6.04 -2.09
N LEU A 15 -1.29 -4.73 -1.93
CA LEU A 15 -0.33 -3.82 -2.52
C LEU A 15 0.81 -3.50 -1.55
N ASP A 16 0.50 -2.79 -0.46
CA ASP A 16 1.49 -2.28 0.49
C ASP A 16 2.08 -3.40 1.36
N GLY A 17 3.38 -3.61 1.31
CA GLY A 17 4.07 -4.66 2.05
C GLY A 17 3.91 -6.07 1.45
N THR A 18 3.25 -6.21 0.30
CA THR A 18 3.09 -7.48 -0.43
C THR A 18 3.68 -7.41 -1.83
N ILE A 19 3.17 -6.54 -2.69
CA ILE A 19 3.76 -6.27 -4.01
C ILE A 19 4.86 -5.22 -3.90
N LEU A 20 4.58 -4.11 -3.20
CA LEU A 20 5.46 -2.95 -3.06
C LEU A 20 6.04 -2.84 -1.66
N ASP A 21 7.35 -2.59 -1.60
CA ASP A 21 8.02 -2.12 -0.39
C ASP A 21 7.83 -0.60 -0.24
N THR A 22 6.73 -0.21 0.36
CA THR A 22 6.33 1.19 0.54
C THR A 22 6.84 1.81 1.85
N ALA A 23 7.60 1.06 2.62
CA ALA A 23 8.04 1.50 3.96
C ALA A 23 8.96 2.72 3.92
N LYS A 24 9.80 2.82 2.88
CA LYS A 24 10.74 3.95 2.73
C LYS A 24 10.00 5.26 2.46
N GLU A 25 9.06 5.24 1.53
CA GLU A 25 8.29 6.43 1.14
C GLU A 25 7.40 6.89 2.30
N PHE A 26 6.74 5.98 3.00
CA PHE A 26 5.98 6.33 4.20
C PHE A 26 6.87 6.84 5.34
N HIS A 27 8.06 6.29 5.52
CA HIS A 27 9.00 6.79 6.52
C HIS A 27 9.44 8.23 6.21
N VAL A 28 9.78 8.52 4.96
CA VAL A 28 10.15 9.88 4.52
C VAL A 28 8.97 10.85 4.74
N SER A 29 7.78 10.48 4.30
CA SER A 29 6.57 11.31 4.42
C SER A 29 6.17 11.57 5.88
N LEU A 30 6.22 10.54 6.73
CA LEU A 30 5.90 10.69 8.14
C LEU A 30 6.90 11.60 8.86
N ASN A 31 8.19 11.40 8.64
CA ASN A 31 9.21 12.20 9.28
C ASN A 31 9.24 13.64 8.78
N PHE A 32 8.96 13.87 7.51
CA PHE A 32 8.73 15.22 7.01
C PHE A 32 7.60 15.93 7.78
N LEU A 33 6.47 15.24 7.98
CA LEU A 33 5.34 15.79 8.72
C LEU A 33 5.68 16.05 10.19
N LEU A 34 6.41 15.12 10.84
CA LEU A 34 6.87 15.29 12.22
C LEU A 34 7.82 16.49 12.37
N GLN A 35 8.76 16.67 11.44
CA GLN A 35 9.65 17.83 11.42
C GLN A 35 8.89 19.16 11.31
N GLN A 36 7.90 19.23 10.41
CA GLN A 36 7.05 20.42 10.27
C GLN A 36 6.35 20.80 11.58
N LYS A 37 6.01 19.80 12.39
CA LYS A 37 5.33 19.96 13.68
C LYS A 37 6.31 20.02 14.86
N LYS A 38 7.64 20.06 14.59
CA LYS A 38 8.72 20.10 15.60
C LYS A 38 8.69 18.90 16.57
N LEU A 39 8.31 17.73 16.07
CA LEU A 39 8.27 16.46 16.79
C LEU A 39 9.49 15.60 16.44
N ILE A 40 9.76 14.60 17.29
CA ILE A 40 10.85 13.66 17.09
C ILE A 40 10.52 12.69 15.97
N GLU A 41 11.45 12.54 15.06
CA GLU A 41 11.35 11.57 13.96
C GLU A 41 11.27 10.13 14.46
N LYS A 42 10.70 9.26 13.65
CA LYS A 42 10.60 7.83 13.91
C LYS A 42 11.65 7.06 13.13
N GLU A 43 12.20 6.05 13.78
CA GLU A 43 13.13 5.12 13.14
C GLU A 43 12.46 4.33 12.01
N PHE A 44 13.22 4.06 10.95
CA PHE A 44 12.72 3.29 9.80
C PHE A 44 12.15 1.93 10.20
N SER A 45 12.81 1.23 11.13
CA SER A 45 12.36 -0.08 11.62
C SER A 45 10.96 -0.05 12.25
N SER A 46 10.62 1.02 12.96
CA SER A 46 9.31 1.19 13.59
C SER A 46 8.21 1.43 12.55
N VAL A 47 8.51 2.22 11.51
CA VAL A 47 7.59 2.44 10.39
C VAL A 47 7.39 1.17 9.59
N ARG A 48 8.46 0.45 9.27
CA ARG A 48 8.42 -0.79 8.48
C ARG A 48 7.57 -1.88 9.13
N GLN A 49 7.54 -1.97 10.45
CA GLN A 49 6.76 -2.98 11.17
C GLN A 49 5.25 -2.81 11.03
N ILE A 50 4.78 -1.57 10.81
CA ILE A 50 3.35 -1.25 10.81
C ILE A 50 2.83 -0.70 9.48
N VAL A 51 3.69 -0.52 8.48
CA VAL A 51 3.30 0.11 7.20
C VAL A 51 2.12 -0.59 6.51
N SER A 52 2.02 -1.91 6.63
CA SER A 52 0.91 -2.70 6.09
C SER A 52 -0.43 -2.46 6.80
N GLU A 53 -0.42 -1.85 7.99
CA GLU A 53 -1.63 -1.43 8.71
C GLU A 53 -2.19 -0.10 8.17
N GLY A 54 -1.44 0.57 7.30
CA GLY A 54 -1.86 1.78 6.58
C GLY A 54 -1.58 3.09 7.30
N ALA A 55 -1.98 4.19 6.65
CA ALA A 55 -1.66 5.56 7.08
C ALA A 55 -2.17 5.90 8.49
N GLY A 56 -3.29 5.32 8.92
CA GLY A 56 -3.83 5.54 10.27
C GLY A 56 -2.88 5.04 11.36
N ALA A 57 -2.33 3.83 11.23
CA ALA A 57 -1.37 3.28 12.17
C ALA A 57 -0.09 4.12 12.23
N LEU A 58 0.36 4.64 11.08
CA LEU A 58 1.52 5.53 11.00
C LEU A 58 1.29 6.86 11.74
N ILE A 59 0.08 7.44 11.66
CA ILE A 59 -0.30 8.62 12.45
C ILE A 59 -0.30 8.30 13.94
N SER A 60 -0.86 7.17 14.34
CA SER A 60 -0.82 6.75 15.76
C SER A 60 0.61 6.60 16.26
N LEU A 61 1.49 5.98 15.48
CA LEU A 61 2.92 5.86 15.81
C LEU A 61 3.61 7.23 15.89
N GLY A 62 3.42 8.07 14.88
CA GLY A 62 4.11 9.35 14.74
C GLY A 62 3.75 10.33 15.84
N PHE A 63 2.46 10.50 16.08
CA PHE A 63 1.90 11.53 16.94
C PHE A 63 1.49 11.02 18.32
N SER A 64 1.58 9.71 18.58
CA SER A 64 1.14 9.06 19.83
C SER A 64 -0.32 9.38 20.18
N ILE A 65 -1.21 9.36 19.18
CA ILE A 65 -2.65 9.61 19.30
C ILE A 65 -3.44 8.40 18.79
N SER A 66 -4.66 8.26 19.28
CA SER A 66 -5.62 7.26 18.80
C SER A 66 -6.52 7.82 17.68
N ASP A 67 -7.24 6.94 17.01
CA ASP A 67 -8.10 7.25 15.87
C ASP A 67 -9.29 8.18 16.21
N ASN A 68 -9.68 8.25 17.48
CA ASN A 68 -10.72 9.15 17.96
C ASN A 68 -10.21 10.56 18.33
N HIS A 69 -8.90 10.83 18.18
CA HIS A 69 -8.33 12.15 18.45
C HIS A 69 -8.80 13.18 17.41
N ALA A 70 -9.14 14.40 17.85
CA ALA A 70 -9.71 15.45 17.00
C ALA A 70 -8.89 15.77 15.74
N ASN A 71 -7.56 15.65 15.80
CA ASN A 71 -6.65 15.94 14.68
C ASN A 71 -6.29 14.70 13.86
N PHE A 72 -6.80 13.50 14.19
CA PHE A 72 -6.35 12.25 13.57
C PHE A 72 -6.57 12.25 12.05
N GLU A 73 -7.77 12.55 11.60
CA GLU A 73 -8.10 12.55 10.17
C GLU A 73 -7.38 13.66 9.39
N SER A 74 -7.18 14.83 10.00
CA SER A 74 -6.40 15.91 9.38
C SER A 74 -4.94 15.49 9.17
N LEU A 75 -4.31 14.91 10.20
CA LEU A 75 -2.93 14.43 10.11
C LEU A 75 -2.79 13.25 9.14
N ARG A 76 -3.77 12.36 9.10
CA ARG A 76 -3.80 11.25 8.14
C ARG A 76 -3.87 11.77 6.69
N LYS A 77 -4.69 12.80 6.46
CA LYS A 77 -4.78 13.45 5.15
C LYS A 77 -3.46 14.12 4.78
N GLU A 78 -2.84 14.89 5.68
CA GLU A 78 -1.52 15.52 5.46
C GLU A 78 -0.45 14.47 5.12
N LEU A 79 -0.43 13.32 5.83
CA LEU A 79 0.51 12.22 5.53
C LEU A 79 0.28 11.65 4.13
N ILE A 80 -0.96 11.43 3.74
CA ILE A 80 -1.31 10.90 2.41
C ILE A 80 -0.91 11.89 1.31
N GLU A 81 -1.11 13.19 1.51
CA GLU A 81 -0.70 14.24 0.57
C GLU A 81 0.83 14.30 0.40
N GLU A 82 1.60 14.13 1.47
CA GLU A 82 3.06 14.03 1.38
C GLU A 82 3.51 12.74 0.70
N TYR A 83 2.91 11.61 1.06
CA TYR A 83 3.20 10.32 0.45
C TYR A 83 2.88 10.31 -1.05
N GLU A 84 1.80 10.95 -1.47
CA GLU A 84 1.41 11.04 -2.89
C GLU A 84 2.51 11.60 -3.78
N LYS A 85 3.34 12.51 -3.27
CA LYS A 85 4.42 13.15 -4.02
C LYS A 85 5.51 12.16 -4.46
N ILE A 86 5.70 11.09 -3.67
CA ILE A 86 6.78 10.10 -3.85
C ILE A 86 6.28 8.65 -3.93
N CYS A 87 4.97 8.41 -3.97
CA CYS A 87 4.40 7.06 -3.91
C CYS A 87 4.80 6.14 -5.08
N THR A 88 5.26 6.73 -6.20
CA THR A 88 5.73 5.99 -7.38
C THR A 88 7.21 5.62 -7.32
N ASP A 89 7.92 6.01 -6.27
CA ASP A 89 9.34 5.69 -6.07
C ASP A 89 9.53 4.34 -5.34
N SER A 90 8.44 3.78 -4.79
CA SER A 90 8.46 2.46 -4.15
C SER A 90 8.87 1.39 -5.15
N ILE A 91 9.54 0.34 -4.67
CA ILE A 91 10.00 -0.77 -5.51
C ILE A 91 9.20 -2.03 -5.22
N THR A 92 9.06 -2.90 -6.22
CA THR A 92 8.47 -4.22 -6.03
C THR A 92 9.37 -5.11 -5.19
N PHE A 93 8.77 -5.98 -4.38
CA PHE A 93 9.54 -7.05 -3.75
C PHE A 93 10.14 -8.00 -4.79
N GLY A 94 11.35 -8.49 -4.51
CA GLY A 94 12.03 -9.43 -5.41
C GLY A 94 11.18 -10.68 -5.68
N GLY A 95 11.17 -11.11 -6.95
CA GLY A 95 10.42 -12.28 -7.40
C GLY A 95 8.99 -12.00 -7.84
N PHE A 96 8.47 -10.77 -7.67
CA PHE A 96 7.09 -10.45 -8.07
C PHE A 96 6.90 -10.54 -9.59
N GLU A 97 7.82 -10.01 -10.37
CA GLU A 97 7.71 -10.06 -11.84
C GLU A 97 7.78 -11.49 -12.37
N GLU A 98 8.68 -12.32 -11.81
CA GLU A 98 8.78 -13.74 -12.13
C GLU A 98 7.50 -14.50 -11.76
N LEU A 99 6.89 -14.15 -10.61
CA LEU A 99 5.62 -14.74 -10.18
C LEU A 99 4.49 -14.39 -11.16
N ILE A 100 4.37 -13.12 -11.56
CA ILE A 100 3.35 -12.69 -12.54
C ILE A 100 3.56 -13.37 -13.88
N LYS A 101 4.82 -13.48 -14.32
CA LYS A 101 5.14 -14.24 -15.54
C LYS A 101 4.71 -15.70 -15.42
N PHE A 102 5.02 -16.37 -14.32
CA PHE A 102 4.60 -17.75 -14.06
C PHE A 102 3.07 -17.91 -14.10
N ILE A 103 2.33 -17.01 -13.45
CA ILE A 103 0.87 -17.03 -13.44
C ILE A 103 0.30 -16.93 -14.87
N LYS A 104 0.82 -16.00 -15.67
CA LYS A 104 0.41 -15.81 -17.07
C LYS A 104 0.79 -16.98 -17.97
N ASP A 105 1.99 -17.52 -17.84
CA ASP A 105 2.46 -18.67 -18.62
C ASP A 105 1.59 -19.93 -18.37
N ASN A 106 0.93 -20.00 -17.20
CA ASN A 106 -0.02 -21.07 -16.86
C ASN A 106 -1.48 -20.71 -17.18
N ASN A 107 -1.75 -19.67 -17.99
CA ASN A 107 -3.07 -19.20 -18.36
C ASN A 107 -3.96 -18.86 -17.14
N LYS A 108 -3.37 -18.38 -16.05
CA LYS A 108 -4.06 -17.95 -14.85
C LYS A 108 -4.17 -16.43 -14.81
N LYS A 109 -5.11 -15.93 -14.02
CA LYS A 109 -5.38 -14.51 -13.82
C LYS A 109 -4.73 -14.00 -12.55
N TRP A 110 -4.48 -12.70 -12.52
CA TRP A 110 -4.02 -12.04 -11.31
C TRP A 110 -4.62 -10.65 -11.16
N GLY A 111 -4.64 -10.16 -9.91
CA GLY A 111 -5.15 -8.84 -9.63
C GLY A 111 -4.66 -8.30 -8.30
N ILE A 112 -5.01 -7.04 -8.04
CA ILE A 112 -4.67 -6.30 -6.83
C ILE A 112 -5.94 -6.01 -6.05
N VAL A 113 -5.93 -6.28 -4.74
CA VAL A 113 -6.98 -5.88 -3.80
C VAL A 113 -6.33 -5.21 -2.61
N THR A 114 -6.57 -3.92 -2.43
CA THR A 114 -5.85 -3.11 -1.45
C THR A 114 -6.79 -2.23 -0.63
N ASN A 115 -6.35 -1.84 0.58
CA ASN A 115 -7.01 -0.79 1.37
C ASN A 115 -6.47 0.62 1.06
N LYS A 116 -5.52 0.73 0.12
CA LYS A 116 -5.01 2.02 -0.34
C LYS A 116 -6.09 2.81 -1.08
N PRO A 117 -6.22 4.13 -0.83
CA PRO A 117 -7.16 4.99 -1.57
C PRO A 117 -6.99 4.87 -3.09
N LYS A 118 -8.11 4.88 -3.81
CA LYS A 118 -8.15 4.64 -5.27
C LYS A 118 -7.22 5.55 -6.05
N PHE A 119 -7.19 6.85 -5.75
CA PHE A 119 -6.34 7.79 -6.48
C PHE A 119 -4.84 7.47 -6.37
N LEU A 120 -4.37 6.95 -5.21
CA LEU A 120 -3.00 6.47 -5.04
C LEU A 120 -2.78 5.14 -5.75
N THR A 121 -3.73 4.22 -5.64
CA THR A 121 -3.68 2.93 -6.32
C THR A 121 -3.60 3.12 -7.83
N ASP A 122 -4.43 3.98 -8.41
CA ASP A 122 -4.43 4.30 -9.83
C ASP A 122 -3.11 4.95 -10.27
N LYS A 123 -2.59 5.90 -9.49
CA LYS A 123 -1.30 6.57 -9.77
C LYS A 123 -0.14 5.58 -9.80
N ILE A 124 -0.06 4.70 -8.81
CA ILE A 124 0.96 3.65 -8.72
C ILE A 124 0.77 2.62 -9.83
N SER A 125 -0.44 2.09 -10.01
CA SER A 125 -0.71 1.07 -11.02
C SER A 125 -0.43 1.56 -12.44
N ASN A 126 -0.66 2.85 -12.72
CA ASN A 126 -0.29 3.46 -14.00
C ASN A 126 1.23 3.53 -14.18
N SER A 127 2.00 3.88 -13.12
CA SER A 127 3.46 3.98 -13.21
C SER A 127 4.11 2.62 -13.50
N TYR A 128 3.54 1.54 -12.99
CA TYR A 128 3.97 0.15 -13.24
C TYR A 128 3.26 -0.53 -14.41
N LYS A 129 2.34 0.16 -15.09
CA LYS A 129 1.48 -0.41 -16.15
C LYS A 129 0.61 -1.59 -15.70
N TRP A 130 0.34 -1.71 -14.42
CA TRP A 130 -0.49 -2.81 -13.90
C TRP A 130 -1.95 -2.67 -14.31
N ASN A 131 -2.45 -1.46 -14.55
CA ASN A 131 -3.79 -1.26 -15.12
C ASN A 131 -4.00 -1.92 -16.50
N GLU A 132 -2.89 -2.16 -17.23
CA GLU A 132 -2.91 -2.86 -18.52
C GLU A 132 -2.62 -4.36 -18.37
N MET A 133 -1.98 -4.77 -17.29
CA MET A 133 -1.43 -6.11 -17.11
C MET A 133 -2.23 -7.00 -16.15
N ALA A 134 -2.86 -6.42 -15.14
CA ALA A 134 -3.69 -7.11 -14.17
C ALA A 134 -5.11 -7.30 -14.72
N ASP A 135 -5.74 -8.42 -14.39
CA ASP A 135 -7.15 -8.67 -14.76
C ASP A 135 -8.13 -7.82 -13.94
N ILE A 136 -7.72 -7.43 -12.72
CA ILE A 136 -8.52 -6.57 -11.84
C ILE A 136 -7.63 -5.81 -10.85
N VAL A 137 -8.02 -4.55 -10.56
CA VAL A 137 -7.44 -3.73 -9.48
C VAL A 137 -8.60 -3.16 -8.67
N ILE A 138 -8.65 -3.49 -7.38
CA ILE A 138 -9.75 -3.12 -6.48
C ILE A 138 -9.18 -2.28 -5.33
N SER A 139 -9.76 -1.10 -5.14
CA SER A 139 -9.56 -0.19 -4.02
C SER A 139 -10.82 -0.08 -3.15
N PRO A 140 -10.77 0.52 -1.96
CA PRO A 140 -11.93 0.65 -1.07
C PRO A 140 -13.15 1.31 -1.75
N GLU A 141 -12.91 2.27 -2.64
CA GLU A 141 -13.96 3.00 -3.35
C GLU A 141 -14.67 2.16 -4.42
N ASP A 142 -14.09 1.03 -4.82
CA ASP A 142 -14.68 0.09 -5.76
C ASP A 142 -15.62 -0.92 -5.09
N THR A 143 -15.74 -0.88 -3.75
CA THR A 143 -16.56 -1.82 -2.95
C THR A 143 -17.61 -1.08 -2.12
N GLU A 144 -18.77 -1.72 -1.89
CA GLU A 144 -19.86 -1.16 -1.08
C GLU A 144 -19.41 -0.86 0.36
N ASN A 145 -18.58 -1.72 0.94
CA ASN A 145 -18.10 -1.60 2.32
C ASN A 145 -16.79 -0.78 2.45
N ARG A 146 -16.22 -0.31 1.34
CA ARG A 146 -14.96 0.46 1.27
C ARG A 146 -13.79 -0.18 2.03
N ARG A 147 -13.74 -1.50 2.10
CA ARG A 147 -12.65 -2.30 2.65
C ARG A 147 -12.51 -3.62 1.89
N LYS A 148 -11.29 -4.14 1.81
CA LYS A 148 -11.03 -5.48 1.26
C LYS A 148 -11.44 -6.58 2.24
#